data_ec7ad83dda624af0fb937c6d4aed486c
#
_entry.id   ec7ad83dda624af0fb937c6d4aed486c
#
_cell.length_a   1.000
_cell.length_b   1.000
_cell.length_c   1.000
_cell.angle_alpha   90.00
_cell.angle_beta   90.00
_cell.angle_gamma   90.00
#
_symmetry.space_group_name_H-M   'P 1'
#
loop_
_entity.id
_entity.type
_entity.pdbx_description
1 polymer ?
#
loop_
_entity_poly.entity_id
_entity_poly.type
_entity_poly.pdbx_seq_one_letter_code
_entity_poly.pdbx_strand_id
1 'polypeptide(L)'
;MAMTFCADGSAKGRQSVIEKEPLEIVDGKFTPEIMLRLGRVSDPQLSPDGKKILYGVTYTSIEENRSVRQLYVMNADGTGNRQITRFTSSANNARWYGDGSTILYLRDGQIWSMKADGKGARQVSDIPGGISEFKLSPDQTKVMYIAQVQYATKPTDLYPDLPKSSGREIDDLMYRHWDCFVETI
;
A
#
# COMPACT_ATOMS: atom_id res chain seq x y z
N MET A 1 -20.16 -0.68 41.87
CA MET A 1 -19.93 -1.64 40.79
C MET A 1 -18.99 -0.98 39.80
N ALA A 2 -17.68 -1.25 39.89
CA ALA A 2 -16.66 -0.60 39.09
C ALA A 2 -16.49 -1.37 37.80
N MET A 3 -16.79 -0.75 36.65
CA MET A 3 -16.47 -1.32 35.33
C MET A 3 -14.99 -1.03 35.04
N THR A 4 -14.19 -2.08 35.12
CA THR A 4 -12.80 -2.07 34.65
C THR A 4 -12.81 -2.13 33.12
N PHE A 5 -12.47 -1.03 32.47
CA PHE A 5 -12.14 -1.05 31.04
C PHE A 5 -10.78 -1.72 30.90
N CYS A 6 -10.76 -2.92 30.33
CA CYS A 6 -9.54 -3.52 29.83
C CYS A 6 -9.04 -2.67 28.67
N ALA A 7 -7.95 -1.94 28.87
CA ALA A 7 -7.17 -1.40 27.77
C ALA A 7 -6.52 -2.60 27.06
N ASP A 8 -7.05 -2.92 25.89
CA ASP A 8 -6.46 -3.92 24.99
C ASP A 8 -5.13 -3.36 24.46
N GLY A 9 -4.08 -3.62 25.22
CA GLY A 9 -2.70 -3.35 24.80
C GLY A 9 -2.32 -4.34 23.70
N SER A 10 -2.81 -4.09 22.49
CA SER A 10 -2.35 -4.79 21.28
C SER A 10 -0.83 -4.61 21.19
N ALA A 11 -0.09 -5.59 21.69
CA ALA A 11 1.33 -5.74 21.38
C ALA A 11 1.42 -5.75 19.84
N LYS A 12 2.10 -4.76 19.25
CA LYS A 12 2.43 -4.76 17.81
C LYS A 12 3.29 -5.98 17.54
N GLY A 13 2.65 -7.13 17.28
CA GLY A 13 3.29 -8.34 16.85
C GLY A 13 4.10 -8.03 15.61
N ARG A 14 5.28 -8.64 15.48
CA ARG A 14 6.13 -8.48 14.31
C ARG A 14 5.34 -8.94 13.08
N GLN A 15 5.02 -8.02 12.17
CA GLN A 15 4.28 -8.32 10.96
C GLN A 15 5.06 -9.32 10.10
N SER A 16 4.39 -10.38 9.64
CA SER A 16 4.99 -11.40 8.77
C SER A 16 4.98 -10.93 7.30
N VAL A 17 5.78 -11.59 6.47
CA VAL A 17 5.67 -11.47 5.01
C VAL A 17 4.49 -12.33 4.57
N ILE A 18 3.51 -11.70 3.92
CA ILE A 18 2.35 -12.40 3.36
C ILE A 18 2.63 -12.70 1.88
N GLU A 19 2.56 -13.97 1.53
CA GLU A 19 2.80 -14.46 0.17
C GLU A 19 1.90 -15.66 -0.13
N LYS A 20 2.07 -16.26 -1.29
CA LYS A 20 1.25 -17.39 -1.73
C LYS A 20 1.32 -18.55 -0.72
N GLU A 21 0.17 -18.97 -0.28
CA GLU A 21 0.00 -20.19 0.52
C GLU A 21 -0.53 -21.35 -0.33
N PRO A 22 -0.22 -22.59 0.02
CA PRO A 22 -0.85 -23.76 -0.59
C PRO A 22 -2.37 -23.71 -0.39
N LEU A 23 -3.12 -24.03 -1.43
CA LEU A 23 -4.57 -24.14 -1.37
C LEU A 23 -4.95 -25.62 -1.44
N GLU A 24 -5.66 -26.10 -0.41
CA GLU A 24 -6.31 -27.40 -0.42
C GLU A 24 -7.80 -27.22 -0.70
N ILE A 25 -8.27 -27.82 -1.80
CA ILE A 25 -9.69 -27.85 -2.13
C ILE A 25 -10.25 -29.20 -1.71
N VAL A 26 -11.04 -29.21 -0.64
CA VAL A 26 -11.69 -30.42 -0.11
C VAL A 26 -13.04 -30.60 -0.81
N ASP A 27 -13.31 -31.79 -1.30
CA ASP A 27 -14.57 -32.17 -1.98
C ASP A 27 -14.98 -31.28 -3.16
N GLY A 28 -14.01 -30.60 -3.80
CA GLY A 28 -14.28 -29.70 -4.92
C GLY A 28 -15.09 -28.45 -4.56
N LYS A 29 -15.21 -28.12 -3.27
CA LYS A 29 -16.02 -26.97 -2.81
C LYS A 29 -15.17 -25.71 -2.76
N PHE A 30 -15.72 -24.61 -3.29
CA PHE A 30 -15.14 -23.28 -3.18
C PHE A 30 -15.70 -22.59 -1.93
N THR A 31 -14.85 -22.34 -0.92
CA THR A 31 -15.24 -21.70 0.34
C THR A 31 -14.76 -20.25 0.41
N PRO A 32 -15.32 -19.42 1.33
CA PRO A 32 -14.84 -18.04 1.54
C PRO A 32 -13.35 -17.98 1.88
N GLU A 33 -12.82 -18.94 2.64
CA GLU A 33 -11.40 -19.02 3.01
C GLU A 33 -10.52 -19.25 1.78
N ILE A 34 -10.93 -20.14 0.87
CA ILE A 34 -10.26 -20.37 -0.40
C ILE A 34 -10.25 -19.07 -1.22
N MET A 35 -11.39 -18.38 -1.32
CA MET A 35 -11.51 -17.12 -2.04
C MET A 35 -10.57 -16.03 -1.49
N LEU A 36 -10.43 -15.94 -0.17
CA LEU A 36 -9.54 -14.96 0.48
C LEU A 36 -8.06 -15.27 0.26
N ARG A 37 -7.69 -16.55 0.20
CA ARG A 37 -6.29 -17.00 -0.04
C ARG A 37 -5.87 -16.94 -1.51
N LEU A 38 -6.80 -16.75 -2.45
CA LEU A 38 -6.44 -16.56 -3.84
C LEU A 38 -5.65 -15.26 -4.05
N GLY A 39 -4.52 -15.35 -4.74
CA GLY A 39 -3.76 -14.18 -5.16
C GLY A 39 -4.54 -13.34 -6.17
N ARG A 40 -4.66 -12.03 -5.92
CA ARG A 40 -5.33 -11.08 -6.81
C ARG A 40 -4.31 -10.34 -7.65
N VAL A 41 -4.28 -10.64 -8.95
CA VAL A 41 -3.38 -10.00 -9.92
C VAL A 41 -3.92 -8.62 -10.30
N SER A 42 -3.04 -7.62 -10.39
CA SER A 42 -3.40 -6.25 -10.74
C SER A 42 -2.23 -5.47 -11.36
N ASP A 43 -2.55 -4.39 -12.06
CA ASP A 43 -1.63 -3.40 -12.63
C ASP A 43 -0.51 -4.02 -13.46
N PRO A 44 -0.81 -4.80 -14.53
CA PRO A 44 0.20 -5.34 -15.43
C PRO A 44 0.82 -4.22 -16.28
N GLN A 45 2.16 -4.24 -16.39
CA GLN A 45 2.95 -3.24 -17.11
C GLN A 45 3.92 -3.95 -18.04
N LEU A 46 3.86 -3.62 -19.32
CA LEU A 46 4.85 -4.10 -20.28
C LEU A 46 6.15 -3.29 -20.14
N SER A 47 7.30 -3.95 -20.19
CA SER A 47 8.60 -3.26 -20.20
C SER A 47 8.79 -2.44 -21.49
N PRO A 48 9.63 -1.38 -21.49
CA PRO A 48 9.84 -0.55 -22.66
C PRO A 48 10.29 -1.32 -23.91
N ASP A 49 11.02 -2.42 -23.73
CA ASP A 49 11.48 -3.31 -24.82
C ASP A 49 10.44 -4.36 -25.23
N GLY A 50 9.27 -4.39 -24.58
CA GLY A 50 8.19 -5.33 -24.88
C GLY A 50 8.44 -6.79 -24.45
N LYS A 51 9.54 -7.09 -23.75
CA LYS A 51 9.95 -8.47 -23.45
C LYS A 51 9.50 -8.99 -22.10
N LYS A 52 9.13 -8.10 -21.17
CA LYS A 52 8.77 -8.46 -19.80
C LYS A 52 7.47 -7.81 -19.36
N ILE A 53 6.77 -8.47 -18.45
CA ILE A 53 5.57 -7.96 -17.79
C ILE A 53 5.87 -7.86 -16.30
N LEU A 54 5.71 -6.65 -15.75
CA LEU A 54 5.70 -6.36 -14.31
C LEU A 54 4.25 -6.33 -13.85
N TYR A 55 3.93 -6.97 -12.74
CA TYR A 55 2.58 -6.96 -12.18
C TYR A 55 2.61 -7.16 -10.67
N GLY A 56 1.52 -6.80 -10.00
CA GLY A 56 1.35 -7.02 -8.58
C GLY A 56 0.40 -8.17 -8.30
N VAL A 57 0.68 -8.92 -7.23
CA VAL A 57 -0.25 -9.91 -6.67
C VAL A 57 -0.48 -9.59 -5.21
N THR A 58 -1.74 -9.42 -4.83
CA THR A 58 -2.14 -9.20 -3.45
C THR A 58 -2.56 -10.52 -2.84
N TYR A 59 -1.95 -10.88 -1.72
CA TYR A 59 -2.33 -12.02 -0.87
C TYR A 59 -2.88 -11.51 0.45
N THR A 60 -3.83 -12.25 1.01
CA THR A 60 -4.48 -11.94 2.28
C THR A 60 -4.16 -13.03 3.30
N SER A 61 -3.69 -12.62 4.47
CA SER A 61 -3.63 -13.48 5.65
C SER A 61 -4.92 -13.29 6.46
N ILE A 62 -5.62 -14.38 6.68
CA ILE A 62 -6.83 -14.41 7.53
C ILE A 62 -6.42 -14.21 8.98
N GLU A 63 -5.32 -14.85 9.41
CA GLU A 63 -4.83 -14.77 10.79
C GLU A 63 -4.41 -13.37 11.19
N GLU A 64 -3.71 -12.64 10.29
CA GLU A 64 -3.27 -11.27 10.56
C GLU A 64 -4.31 -10.21 10.13
N ASN A 65 -5.44 -10.63 9.55
CA ASN A 65 -6.50 -9.77 9.03
C ASN A 65 -5.96 -8.61 8.18
N ARG A 66 -5.02 -8.89 7.29
CA ARG A 66 -4.43 -7.89 6.40
C ARG A 66 -4.01 -8.48 5.07
N SER A 67 -3.88 -7.61 4.08
CA SER A 67 -3.44 -7.96 2.74
C SER A 67 -2.12 -7.26 2.41
N VAL A 68 -1.24 -7.94 1.68
CA VAL A 68 0.02 -7.38 1.20
C VAL A 68 0.16 -7.66 -0.29
N ARG A 69 0.54 -6.62 -1.03
CA ARG A 69 0.85 -6.72 -2.45
C ARG A 69 2.34 -6.91 -2.65
N GLN A 70 2.69 -7.97 -3.37
CA GLN A 70 4.04 -8.27 -3.81
C GLN A 70 4.16 -8.05 -5.33
N LEU A 71 5.36 -7.75 -5.81
CA LEU A 71 5.63 -7.55 -7.23
C LEU A 71 6.24 -8.80 -7.86
N TYR A 72 5.86 -9.03 -9.10
CA TYR A 72 6.25 -10.14 -9.93
C TYR A 72 6.70 -9.66 -11.29
N VAL A 73 7.62 -10.39 -11.90
CA VAL A 73 8.05 -10.19 -13.29
C VAL A 73 8.00 -11.54 -13.99
N MET A 74 7.53 -11.53 -15.22
CA MET A 74 7.61 -12.67 -16.17
C MET A 74 8.02 -12.18 -17.55
N ASN A 75 8.42 -13.10 -18.43
CA ASN A 75 8.60 -12.82 -19.85
C ASN A 75 7.25 -12.60 -20.53
N ALA A 76 7.20 -11.85 -21.62
CA ALA A 76 5.97 -11.57 -22.36
C ALA A 76 5.31 -12.84 -22.95
N ASP A 77 6.09 -13.91 -23.13
CA ASP A 77 5.61 -15.23 -23.55
C ASP A 77 5.01 -16.08 -22.40
N GLY A 78 4.96 -15.53 -21.17
CA GLY A 78 4.45 -16.21 -19.98
C GLY A 78 5.48 -17.04 -19.22
N THR A 79 6.69 -17.20 -19.73
CA THR A 79 7.75 -17.95 -19.07
C THR A 79 8.49 -17.11 -18.02
N GLY A 80 9.31 -17.75 -17.18
CA GLY A 80 10.19 -17.04 -16.24
C GLY A 80 9.47 -16.25 -15.15
N ASN A 81 8.25 -16.62 -14.82
CA ASN A 81 7.46 -15.97 -13.76
C ASN A 81 8.15 -16.09 -12.41
N ARG A 82 8.41 -14.94 -11.76
CA ARG A 82 9.06 -14.89 -10.45
C ARG A 82 8.62 -13.71 -9.63
N GLN A 83 8.54 -13.91 -8.33
CA GLN A 83 8.37 -12.87 -7.34
C GLN A 83 9.67 -12.08 -7.19
N ILE A 84 9.59 -10.74 -7.16
CA ILE A 84 10.76 -9.85 -7.03
C ILE A 84 10.75 -9.05 -5.73
N THR A 85 9.66 -9.06 -4.95
CA THR A 85 9.60 -8.44 -3.62
C THR A 85 9.11 -9.42 -2.58
N ARG A 86 9.63 -9.26 -1.33
CA ARG A 86 9.19 -9.99 -0.13
C ARG A 86 9.17 -9.04 1.05
N PHE A 87 8.17 -8.16 1.06
CA PHE A 87 8.04 -7.13 2.07
C PHE A 87 6.90 -7.43 3.05
N THR A 88 7.00 -6.88 4.24
CA THR A 88 5.91 -6.92 5.23
C THR A 88 4.81 -5.91 4.91
N SER A 89 5.10 -4.88 4.10
CA SER A 89 4.18 -3.87 3.60
C SER A 89 4.00 -3.99 2.09
N SER A 90 2.91 -3.45 1.56
CA SER A 90 2.58 -3.52 0.13
C SER A 90 3.53 -2.70 -0.74
N ALA A 91 3.93 -3.27 -1.87
CA ALA A 91 4.58 -2.54 -2.97
C ALA A 91 3.52 -2.20 -4.04
N ASN A 92 3.17 -0.93 -4.15
CA ASN A 92 2.11 -0.45 -5.01
C ASN A 92 2.64 0.40 -6.17
N ASN A 93 1.78 0.69 -7.14
CA ASN A 93 2.04 1.64 -8.23
C ASN A 93 3.42 1.45 -8.89
N ALA A 94 3.78 0.19 -9.17
CA ALA A 94 5.07 -0.13 -9.76
C ALA A 94 5.14 0.31 -11.22
N ARG A 95 6.28 0.91 -11.62
CA ARG A 95 6.50 1.43 -12.98
C ARG A 95 7.91 1.10 -13.45
N TRP A 96 8.04 0.71 -14.70
CA TRP A 96 9.34 0.63 -15.36
C TRP A 96 9.97 2.01 -15.47
N TYR A 97 11.27 2.10 -15.25
CA TYR A 97 12.04 3.33 -15.35
C TYR A 97 13.25 3.17 -16.26
N GLY A 98 13.54 4.20 -17.06
CA GLY A 98 14.62 4.19 -18.04
C GLY A 98 14.38 3.17 -19.14
N ASP A 99 15.38 2.37 -19.40
CA ASP A 99 15.37 1.28 -20.38
C ASP A 99 14.66 -0.01 -19.90
N GLY A 100 14.02 0.04 -18.72
CA GLY A 100 13.41 -1.13 -18.09
C GLY A 100 14.37 -1.93 -17.20
N SER A 101 15.57 -1.45 -16.95
CA SER A 101 16.49 -2.05 -15.98
C SER A 101 16.13 -1.77 -14.53
N THR A 102 15.36 -0.71 -14.30
CA THR A 102 14.94 -0.22 -12.99
C THR A 102 13.41 -0.21 -12.87
N ILE A 103 12.92 -0.49 -11.67
CA ILE A 103 11.52 -0.39 -11.29
C ILE A 103 11.40 0.64 -10.16
N LEU A 104 10.49 1.60 -10.33
CA LEU A 104 10.04 2.48 -9.27
C LEU A 104 8.72 1.95 -8.71
N TYR A 105 8.54 2.03 -7.40
CA TYR A 105 7.32 1.57 -6.74
C TYR A 105 7.06 2.38 -5.47
N LEU A 106 5.81 2.40 -5.05
CA LEU A 106 5.37 3.05 -3.81
C LEU A 106 5.38 2.02 -2.68
N ARG A 107 6.01 2.37 -1.56
CA ARG A 107 5.99 1.60 -0.33
C ARG A 107 6.06 2.54 0.87
N ASP A 108 5.20 2.30 1.86
CA ASP A 108 5.15 3.08 3.11
C ASP A 108 5.08 4.61 2.85
N GLY A 109 4.28 5.02 1.85
CA GLY A 109 4.09 6.42 1.47
C GLY A 109 5.29 7.07 0.76
N GLN A 110 6.31 6.30 0.37
CA GLN A 110 7.50 6.83 -0.31
C GLN A 110 7.79 6.10 -1.61
N ILE A 111 8.47 6.77 -2.53
CA ILE A 111 8.94 6.17 -3.77
C ILE A 111 10.25 5.41 -3.48
N TRP A 112 10.28 4.19 -3.93
CA TRP A 112 11.45 3.30 -3.86
C TRP A 112 11.89 2.91 -5.26
N SER A 113 13.17 2.61 -5.41
CA SER A 113 13.72 2.06 -6.64
C SER A 113 14.37 0.71 -6.37
N MET A 114 14.32 -0.20 -7.35
CA MET A 114 15.05 -1.46 -7.37
C MET A 114 15.40 -1.85 -8.79
N LYS A 115 16.35 -2.77 -8.96
CA LYS A 115 16.62 -3.37 -10.27
C LYS A 115 15.46 -4.29 -10.70
N ALA A 116 15.31 -4.52 -11.99
CA ALA A 116 14.29 -5.43 -12.55
C ALA A 116 14.40 -6.88 -12.04
N ASP A 117 15.53 -7.26 -11.44
CA ASP A 117 15.74 -8.55 -10.79
C ASP A 117 15.30 -8.56 -9.31
N GLY A 118 14.81 -7.45 -8.78
CA GLY A 118 14.37 -7.28 -7.38
C GLY A 118 15.48 -6.88 -6.41
N LYS A 119 16.74 -6.73 -6.87
CA LYS A 119 17.86 -6.39 -6.02
C LYS A 119 18.05 -4.88 -5.88
N GLY A 120 18.76 -4.47 -4.81
CA GLY A 120 19.17 -3.08 -4.61
C GLY A 120 18.00 -2.15 -4.32
N ALA A 121 16.98 -2.62 -3.61
CA ALA A 121 15.86 -1.80 -3.19
C ALA A 121 16.34 -0.66 -2.27
N ARG A 122 16.01 0.59 -2.64
CA ARG A 122 16.33 1.78 -1.87
C ARG A 122 15.23 2.82 -1.98
N GLN A 123 15.02 3.58 -0.93
CA GLN A 123 14.12 4.73 -0.95
C GLN A 123 14.75 5.87 -1.76
N VAL A 124 13.96 6.51 -2.62
CA VAL A 124 14.40 7.62 -3.48
C VAL A 124 13.61 8.91 -3.25
N SER A 125 12.58 8.88 -2.42
CA SER A 125 11.86 10.07 -1.97
C SER A 125 11.82 10.15 -0.45
N ASP A 126 11.69 11.37 0.07
CA ASP A 126 11.43 11.65 1.48
C ASP A 126 10.42 12.82 1.54
N ILE A 127 9.14 12.48 1.29
CA ILE A 127 8.05 13.46 1.22
C ILE A 127 7.34 13.47 2.57
N PRO A 128 7.33 14.60 3.30
CA PRO A 128 6.63 14.71 4.57
C PRO A 128 5.13 14.35 4.42
N GLY A 129 4.62 13.51 5.33
CA GLY A 129 3.26 13.00 5.25
C GLY A 129 3.04 11.86 4.24
N GLY A 130 4.03 11.57 3.40
CA GLY A 130 3.95 10.53 2.39
C GLY A 130 3.06 10.87 1.20
N ILE A 131 2.99 9.94 0.25
CA ILE A 131 2.17 10.05 -0.95
C ILE A 131 1.32 8.79 -1.15
N SER A 132 0.19 8.93 -1.82
CA SER A 132 -0.73 7.83 -2.11
C SER A 132 -0.55 7.26 -3.52
N GLU A 133 -0.09 8.06 -4.47
CA GLU A 133 0.13 7.68 -5.86
C GLU A 133 1.21 8.56 -6.50
N PHE A 134 1.90 8.04 -7.52
CA PHE A 134 2.77 8.83 -8.39
C PHE A 134 2.65 8.41 -9.86
N LYS A 135 2.97 9.33 -10.75
CA LYS A 135 3.11 9.09 -12.20
C LYS A 135 4.37 9.76 -12.71
N LEU A 136 5.03 9.11 -13.65
CA LEU A 136 6.17 9.67 -14.37
C LEU A 136 5.68 10.41 -15.61
N SER A 137 6.35 11.52 -15.96
CA SER A 137 6.19 12.14 -17.27
C SER A 137 6.68 11.18 -18.38
N PRO A 138 6.21 11.33 -19.64
CA PRO A 138 6.66 10.47 -20.74
C PRO A 138 8.18 10.43 -20.95
N ASP A 139 8.86 11.54 -20.73
CA ASP A 139 10.32 11.69 -20.78
C ASP A 139 11.01 11.26 -19.47
N GLN A 140 10.23 10.86 -18.45
CA GLN A 140 10.67 10.42 -17.12
C GLN A 140 11.53 11.44 -16.35
N THR A 141 11.50 12.72 -16.75
CA THR A 141 12.24 13.78 -16.07
C THR A 141 11.46 14.39 -14.90
N LYS A 142 10.14 14.18 -14.84
CA LYS A 142 9.24 14.73 -13.82
C LYS A 142 8.41 13.63 -13.17
N VAL A 143 8.08 13.85 -11.90
CA VAL A 143 7.16 13.02 -11.13
C VAL A 143 5.98 13.88 -10.69
N MET A 144 4.78 13.46 -11.02
CA MET A 144 3.54 13.95 -10.41
C MET A 144 3.15 13.00 -9.28
N TYR A 145 2.72 13.50 -8.15
CA TYR A 145 2.26 12.68 -7.03
C TYR A 145 1.06 13.28 -6.32
N ILE A 146 0.33 12.45 -5.59
CA ILE A 146 -0.80 12.83 -4.76
C ILE A 146 -0.35 12.75 -3.30
N ALA A 147 -0.45 13.88 -2.59
CA ALA A 147 -0.18 13.96 -1.16
C ALA A 147 -1.36 14.62 -0.45
N GLN A 148 -1.57 14.25 0.81
CA GLN A 148 -2.51 14.96 1.67
C GLN A 148 -1.86 16.25 2.17
N VAL A 149 -2.57 17.35 2.08
CA VAL A 149 -2.17 18.65 2.63
C VAL A 149 -3.17 19.05 3.70
N GLN A 150 -2.66 19.49 4.85
CA GLN A 150 -3.52 20.05 5.87
C GLN A 150 -3.89 21.48 5.46
N TYR A 151 -5.18 21.73 5.26
CA TYR A 151 -5.66 23.07 4.86
C TYR A 151 -6.27 23.85 6.03
N ALA A 152 -6.63 23.20 7.14
CA ALA A 152 -7.20 23.81 8.31
C ALA A 152 -6.31 23.65 9.54
N THR A 153 -6.38 24.60 10.47
CA THR A 153 -5.69 24.54 11.76
C THR A 153 -6.30 23.46 12.64
N LYS A 154 -5.46 22.63 13.27
CA LYS A 154 -5.95 21.64 14.23
C LYS A 154 -6.44 22.34 15.51
N PRO A 155 -7.50 21.84 16.17
CA PRO A 155 -7.94 22.39 17.44
C PRO A 155 -6.82 22.44 18.52
N THR A 156 -5.92 21.47 18.51
CA THR A 156 -4.74 21.45 19.40
C THR A 156 -3.74 22.56 19.13
N ASP A 157 -3.72 23.13 17.93
CA ASP A 157 -2.86 24.27 17.57
C ASP A 157 -3.47 25.60 18.04
N LEU A 158 -4.82 25.65 18.11
CA LEU A 158 -5.56 26.80 18.67
C LEU A 158 -5.52 26.83 20.21
N TYR A 159 -5.46 25.66 20.82
CA TYR A 159 -5.47 25.49 22.28
C TYR A 159 -4.28 24.63 22.73
N PRO A 160 -3.04 25.15 22.67
CA PRO A 160 -1.83 24.38 22.92
C PRO A 160 -1.69 23.92 24.37
N ASP A 161 -2.40 24.58 25.31
CA ASP A 161 -2.52 24.19 26.72
C ASP A 161 -3.47 23.01 26.95
N LEU A 162 -4.25 22.63 25.92
CA LEU A 162 -5.19 21.52 25.97
C LEU A 162 -4.85 20.43 24.90
N PRO A 163 -3.65 19.85 24.93
CA PRO A 163 -3.16 18.97 23.85
C PRO A 163 -3.95 17.67 23.68
N LYS A 164 -4.80 17.31 24.64
CA LYS A 164 -5.69 16.14 24.58
C LYS A 164 -7.16 16.53 24.31
N SER A 165 -7.43 17.76 23.94
CA SER A 165 -8.77 18.19 23.60
C SER A 165 -9.29 17.41 22.39
N SER A 166 -10.52 16.89 22.50
CA SER A 166 -11.26 16.26 21.39
C SER A 166 -12.32 17.19 20.79
N GLY A 167 -12.44 18.42 21.35
CA GLY A 167 -13.35 19.43 20.81
C GLY A 167 -12.92 19.88 19.42
N ARG A 168 -13.88 20.22 18.56
CA ARG A 168 -13.66 20.70 17.20
C ARG A 168 -14.47 21.95 16.97
N GLU A 169 -13.85 22.92 16.36
CA GLU A 169 -14.53 24.07 15.80
C GLU A 169 -14.90 23.73 14.36
N ILE A 170 -16.18 23.82 14.02
CA ILE A 170 -16.71 23.47 12.71
C ILE A 170 -17.44 24.71 12.21
N ASP A 171 -16.90 25.32 11.17
CA ASP A 171 -17.42 26.48 10.49
C ASP A 171 -18.05 26.16 9.12
N ASP A 172 -18.00 24.88 8.71
CA ASP A 172 -18.58 24.38 7.48
C ASP A 172 -19.76 23.44 7.76
N LEU A 173 -20.86 23.61 7.00
CA LEU A 173 -22.04 22.74 7.08
C LEU A 173 -21.77 21.31 6.58
N MET A 174 -20.71 21.10 5.80
CA MET A 174 -20.31 19.82 5.24
C MET A 174 -19.44 18.96 6.18
N TYR A 175 -19.39 19.29 7.47
CA TYR A 175 -18.61 18.52 8.47
C TYR A 175 -19.08 17.08 8.67
N ARG A 176 -20.34 16.80 8.32
CA ARG A 176 -20.90 15.45 8.40
C ARG A 176 -21.32 14.98 7.03
N HIS A 177 -20.67 13.94 6.56
CA HIS A 177 -21.02 13.27 5.31
C HIS A 177 -21.53 11.86 5.62
N TRP A 178 -22.72 11.50 5.10
CA TRP A 178 -23.38 10.23 5.38
C TRP A 178 -23.67 10.06 6.89
N ASP A 179 -23.21 8.96 7.46
CA ASP A 179 -23.40 8.58 8.87
C ASP A 179 -22.12 8.78 9.72
N CYS A 180 -21.04 9.28 9.13
CA CYS A 180 -19.78 9.54 9.81
C CYS A 180 -19.33 11.00 9.70
N PHE A 181 -18.50 11.44 10.64
CA PHE A 181 -17.82 12.73 10.55
C PHE A 181 -16.61 12.60 9.61
N VAL A 182 -16.46 13.56 8.72
CA VAL A 182 -15.26 13.70 7.86
C VAL A 182 -14.27 14.57 8.59
N GLU A 183 -13.14 14.00 8.97
CA GLU A 183 -12.10 14.71 9.74
C GLU A 183 -11.16 15.54 8.87
N THR A 184 -11.04 15.15 7.61
CA THR A 184 -10.17 15.83 6.64
C THR A 184 -10.72 15.59 5.26
N ILE A 185 -10.86 16.64 4.51
CA ILE A 185 -10.97 16.59 3.05
C ILE A 185 -9.65 17.03 2.46
#